data_9d1513b7c17f6a58d46f68acf4538cf6
#
_entry.id   9d1513b7c17f6a58d46f68acf4538cf6
#
_cell.length_a   1.000
_cell.length_b   1.000
_cell.length_c   1.000
_cell.angle_alpha   90.00
_cell.angle_beta   90.00
_cell.angle_gamma   90.00
#
_symmetry.space_group_name_H-M   'P 1'
#
loop_
_entity.id
_entity.type
_entity.pdbx_description
1 polymer ?
#
loop_
_entity_poly.entity_id
_entity_poly.type
_entity_poly.pdbx_seq_one_letter_code
_entity_poly.pdbx_strand_id
1 'polypeptide(L)'
;MDINDDPSMINWPGEEGHVDYGEGVFVGYRYYDTYDKAVDYPFGFGLSYATFAIDGVNVAKTGANTAHVTATVTNTSDVDAAETVQVYVAPGKASVARPKHELKGFRKVFLKAGESAEISFDLDERAFAYWSEKFDDWHVEAGEYTVEVGTASRDIAAVAVVTLDGDGKALPLDEWSTFGEWADDPVGSKIVASVYAEGEAGNLPQLPDNDMMRMFLKSMPINSMPMLMGDGGKAITAFMLDEYAKIAETAE
;
A
#
# COMPACT_ATOMS: atom_id res chain seq x y z
N MET A 1 18.18 -7.59 -21.44
CA MET A 1 16.92 -8.03 -20.83
C MET A 1 16.22 -8.94 -21.82
N ASP A 2 15.89 -10.18 -21.43
CA ASP A 2 15.13 -11.12 -22.26
C ASP A 2 13.62 -10.83 -22.07
N ILE A 3 12.81 -11.05 -23.11
CA ILE A 3 11.36 -10.93 -23.02
C ILE A 3 10.76 -11.90 -21.99
N ASN A 4 11.43 -13.03 -21.76
CA ASN A 4 11.03 -14.02 -20.77
C ASN A 4 11.23 -13.54 -19.30
N ASP A 5 11.92 -12.41 -19.10
CA ASP A 5 12.06 -11.78 -17.80
C ASP A 5 10.85 -10.89 -17.44
N ASP A 6 9.94 -10.64 -18.41
CA ASP A 6 8.73 -9.86 -18.19
C ASP A 6 7.70 -10.68 -17.40
N PRO A 7 7.11 -10.14 -16.32
CA PRO A 7 6.18 -10.88 -15.47
C PRO A 7 4.93 -11.36 -16.20
N SER A 8 4.50 -10.68 -17.27
CA SER A 8 3.35 -11.05 -18.07
C SER A 8 3.56 -12.31 -18.92
N MET A 9 4.82 -12.69 -19.15
CA MET A 9 5.16 -13.85 -20.02
C MET A 9 4.73 -15.18 -19.41
N ILE A 10 4.54 -15.29 -18.09
CA ILE A 10 4.05 -16.50 -17.43
C ILE A 10 2.66 -16.87 -17.96
N ASN A 11 1.84 -15.86 -18.26
CA ASN A 11 0.44 -16.05 -18.68
C ASN A 11 0.23 -15.88 -20.19
N TRP A 12 1.28 -15.56 -20.94
CA TRP A 12 1.22 -15.38 -22.38
C TRP A 12 1.55 -16.68 -23.13
N PRO A 13 0.80 -17.07 -24.19
CA PRO A 13 -0.31 -16.37 -24.83
C PRO A 13 -1.69 -16.69 -24.23
N GLY A 14 -1.76 -17.39 -23.13
CA GLY A 14 -2.97 -17.90 -22.51
C GLY A 14 -3.28 -19.34 -22.93
N GLU A 15 -4.30 -19.93 -22.32
CA GLU A 15 -4.74 -21.31 -22.53
C GLU A 15 -6.26 -21.35 -22.75
N GLU A 16 -6.72 -22.21 -23.66
CA GLU A 16 -8.16 -22.45 -23.91
C GLU A 16 -9.01 -21.17 -24.12
N GLY A 17 -8.43 -20.12 -24.68
CA GLY A 17 -9.12 -18.84 -24.93
C GLY A 17 -9.16 -17.89 -23.74
N HIS A 18 -8.43 -18.18 -22.68
CA HIS A 18 -8.26 -17.31 -21.51
C HIS A 18 -6.83 -16.78 -21.41
N VAL A 19 -6.70 -15.55 -20.92
CA VAL A 19 -5.42 -14.95 -20.55
C VAL A 19 -5.56 -14.40 -19.14
N ASP A 20 -4.73 -14.87 -18.22
CA ASP A 20 -4.67 -14.37 -16.86
C ASP A 20 -3.67 -13.20 -16.79
N TYR A 21 -4.02 -12.16 -16.06
CA TYR A 21 -3.12 -11.05 -15.73
C TYR A 21 -2.56 -11.24 -14.32
N GLY A 22 -1.88 -12.37 -14.11
CA GLY A 22 -1.38 -12.80 -12.80
C GLY A 22 -0.31 -11.89 -12.21
N GLU A 23 0.31 -11.02 -13.03
CA GLU A 23 1.21 -9.95 -12.58
C GLU A 23 0.48 -8.86 -11.78
N GLY A 24 -0.84 -8.71 -11.92
CA GLY A 24 -1.64 -7.73 -11.21
C GLY A 24 -1.14 -6.30 -11.43
N VAL A 25 -0.84 -5.57 -10.34
CA VAL A 25 -0.32 -4.19 -10.40
C VAL A 25 1.16 -4.10 -10.75
N PHE A 26 1.87 -5.24 -10.77
CA PHE A 26 3.31 -5.30 -11.00
C PHE A 26 3.64 -5.38 -12.49
N VAL A 27 3.36 -4.30 -13.21
CA VAL A 27 3.66 -4.16 -14.63
C VAL A 27 4.74 -3.09 -14.87
N GLY A 28 5.61 -3.30 -15.86
CA GLY A 28 6.67 -2.37 -16.24
C GLY A 28 7.56 -2.02 -15.05
N TYR A 29 7.88 -0.73 -14.87
CA TYR A 29 8.79 -0.27 -13.80
C TYR A 29 8.32 -0.66 -12.40
N ARG A 30 7.00 -0.79 -12.16
CA ARG A 30 6.45 -1.22 -10.87
C ARG A 30 6.98 -2.60 -10.49
N TYR A 31 7.08 -3.51 -11.45
CA TYR A 31 7.69 -4.82 -11.25
C TYR A 31 9.20 -4.72 -11.08
N TYR A 32 9.86 -4.12 -12.06
CA TYR A 32 11.33 -4.11 -12.11
C TYR A 32 11.94 -3.37 -10.93
N ASP A 33 11.34 -2.28 -10.48
CA ASP A 33 11.83 -1.48 -9.35
C ASP A 33 11.51 -2.14 -8.00
N THR A 34 10.34 -2.80 -7.88
CA THR A 34 9.96 -3.52 -6.65
C THR A 34 10.85 -4.72 -6.40
N TYR A 35 11.19 -5.48 -7.44
CA TYR A 35 12.00 -6.70 -7.32
C TYR A 35 13.47 -6.48 -7.65
N ASP A 36 13.89 -5.23 -7.78
CA ASP A 36 15.28 -4.82 -8.06
C ASP A 36 15.88 -5.55 -9.28
N LYS A 37 15.07 -5.71 -10.32
CA LYS A 37 15.50 -6.36 -11.57
C LYS A 37 16.31 -5.38 -12.42
N ALA A 38 17.40 -5.85 -13.00
CA ALA A 38 18.21 -5.05 -13.91
C ALA A 38 17.41 -4.65 -15.16
N VAL A 39 17.51 -3.40 -15.55
CA VAL A 39 16.93 -2.85 -16.77
C VAL A 39 17.98 -2.05 -17.51
N ASP A 40 17.90 -2.01 -18.86
CA ASP A 40 18.81 -1.20 -19.66
C ASP A 40 18.54 0.30 -19.45
N TYR A 41 17.26 0.67 -19.33
CA TYR A 41 16.81 2.04 -19.06
C TYR A 41 15.64 2.03 -18.08
N PRO A 42 15.72 2.77 -16.96
CA PRO A 42 14.59 2.89 -16.05
C PRO A 42 13.44 3.69 -16.66
N PHE A 43 12.25 3.53 -16.13
CA PHE A 43 11.09 4.33 -16.58
C PHE A 43 11.35 5.82 -16.38
N GLY A 44 11.05 6.60 -17.41
CA GLY A 44 11.30 8.04 -17.42
C GLY A 44 12.71 8.44 -17.86
N PHE A 45 13.62 7.49 -18.05
CA PHE A 45 14.95 7.78 -18.58
C PHE A 45 14.86 8.48 -19.93
N GLY A 46 15.65 9.53 -20.10
CA GLY A 46 15.79 10.25 -21.36
C GLY A 46 17.20 10.79 -21.53
N LEU A 47 17.56 11.10 -22.77
CA LEU A 47 18.84 11.74 -23.06
C LEU A 47 18.64 13.25 -23.15
N SER A 48 19.55 14.00 -22.52
CA SER A 48 19.60 15.45 -22.60
C SER A 48 21.03 15.91 -22.92
N TYR A 49 21.15 17.02 -23.61
CA TYR A 49 22.43 17.72 -23.74
C TYR A 49 22.74 18.63 -22.55
N ALA A 50 21.78 18.79 -21.64
CA ALA A 50 21.88 19.57 -20.44
C ALA A 50 21.87 18.68 -19.19
N THR A 51 22.38 19.22 -18.11
CA THR A 51 22.30 18.62 -16.76
C THR A 51 21.41 19.47 -15.87
N PHE A 52 20.67 18.79 -14.98
CA PHE A 52 19.74 19.45 -14.07
C PHE A 52 20.01 18.99 -12.64
N ALA A 53 19.80 19.90 -11.70
CA ALA A 53 19.75 19.62 -10.27
C ALA A 53 18.31 19.79 -9.78
N ILE A 54 17.87 18.91 -8.90
CA ILE A 54 16.60 19.02 -8.20
C ILE A 54 16.92 19.06 -6.71
N ASP A 55 16.51 20.11 -6.03
CA ASP A 55 16.73 20.31 -4.60
C ASP A 55 15.52 20.99 -3.94
N GLY A 56 15.64 21.33 -2.63
CA GLY A 56 14.60 22.04 -1.90
C GLY A 56 13.26 21.29 -1.85
N VAL A 57 13.26 19.99 -1.96
CA VAL A 57 12.01 19.19 -1.92
C VAL A 57 11.37 19.34 -0.55
N ASN A 58 10.12 19.79 -0.55
CA ASN A 58 9.29 19.90 0.63
C ASN A 58 7.92 19.29 0.36
N VAL A 59 7.37 18.58 1.35
CA VAL A 59 6.04 18.00 1.31
C VAL A 59 5.25 18.49 2.50
N ALA A 60 4.15 19.16 2.23
CA ALA A 60 3.23 19.67 3.25
C ALA A 60 1.90 18.91 3.16
N LYS A 61 1.45 18.33 4.28
CA LYS A 61 0.10 17.78 4.39
C LYS A 61 -0.91 18.92 4.27
N THR A 62 -1.90 18.76 3.37
CA THR A 62 -2.93 19.79 3.10
C THR A 62 -4.34 19.35 3.52
N GLY A 63 -4.55 18.08 3.80
CA GLY A 63 -5.79 17.50 4.30
C GLY A 63 -5.52 16.14 4.95
N ALA A 64 -6.55 15.38 5.28
CA ALA A 64 -6.39 14.05 5.89
C ALA A 64 -5.49 13.14 5.05
N ASN A 65 -5.73 13.13 3.73
CA ASN A 65 -5.08 12.24 2.76
C ASN A 65 -4.57 12.98 1.53
N THR A 66 -4.21 14.26 1.66
CA THR A 66 -3.72 15.09 0.57
C THR A 66 -2.42 15.79 0.96
N ALA A 67 -1.57 16.07 -0.02
CA ALA A 67 -0.30 16.75 0.20
C ALA A 67 0.04 17.70 -0.94
N HIS A 68 0.81 18.73 -0.63
CA HIS A 68 1.42 19.65 -1.59
C HIS A 68 2.93 19.45 -1.60
N VAL A 69 3.48 19.24 -2.78
CA VAL A 69 4.92 19.02 -3.00
C VAL A 69 5.50 20.20 -3.73
N THR A 70 6.63 20.72 -3.24
CA THR A 70 7.42 21.74 -3.96
C THR A 70 8.85 21.26 -4.15
N ALA A 71 9.49 21.66 -5.23
CA ALA A 71 10.89 21.40 -5.51
C ALA A 71 11.48 22.53 -6.36
N THR A 72 12.78 22.76 -6.23
CA THR A 72 13.53 23.68 -7.09
C THR A 72 14.28 22.87 -8.13
N VAL A 73 14.13 23.23 -9.41
CA VAL A 73 14.83 22.62 -10.53
C VAL A 73 15.79 23.67 -11.12
N THR A 74 17.04 23.31 -11.29
CA THR A 74 18.07 24.18 -11.82
C THR A 74 18.72 23.55 -13.05
N ASN A 75 18.76 24.24 -14.17
CA ASN A 75 19.59 23.87 -15.29
C ASN A 75 21.05 24.22 -14.97
N THR A 76 21.88 23.21 -14.72
CA THR A 76 23.28 23.40 -14.32
C THR A 76 24.25 23.45 -15.49
N SER A 77 23.74 23.38 -16.72
CA SER A 77 24.53 23.44 -17.95
C SER A 77 24.56 24.83 -18.55
N ASP A 78 25.34 24.99 -19.61
CA ASP A 78 25.51 26.21 -20.38
C ASP A 78 24.59 26.31 -21.61
N VAL A 79 23.64 25.39 -21.76
CA VAL A 79 22.67 25.35 -22.86
C VAL A 79 21.23 25.38 -22.33
N ASP A 80 20.36 26.06 -23.06
CA ASP A 80 18.92 26.07 -22.76
C ASP A 80 18.32 24.67 -23.02
N ALA A 81 17.57 24.14 -22.08
CA ALA A 81 16.98 22.83 -22.24
C ALA A 81 15.72 22.64 -21.39
N ALA A 82 15.03 21.53 -21.61
CA ALA A 82 13.89 21.12 -20.82
C ALA A 82 14.15 19.80 -20.10
N GLU A 83 13.63 19.69 -18.88
CA GLU A 83 13.65 18.44 -18.11
C GLU A 83 12.22 18.08 -17.65
N THR A 84 11.97 16.78 -17.51
CA THR A 84 10.70 16.27 -16.96
C THR A 84 10.91 15.79 -15.55
N VAL A 85 10.47 16.58 -14.59
CA VAL A 85 10.47 16.21 -13.18
C VAL A 85 9.30 15.30 -12.90
N GLN A 86 9.56 14.22 -12.18
CA GLN A 86 8.64 13.15 -11.84
C GLN A 86 8.50 13.04 -10.33
N VAL A 87 7.26 12.83 -9.86
CA VAL A 87 6.94 12.63 -8.45
C VAL A 87 6.37 11.23 -8.28
N TYR A 88 7.01 10.45 -7.42
CA TYR A 88 6.60 9.11 -7.04
C TYR A 88 6.13 9.08 -5.59
N VAL A 89 5.21 8.19 -5.28
CA VAL A 89 4.74 7.92 -3.93
C VAL A 89 4.99 6.45 -3.59
N ALA A 90 5.65 6.23 -2.46
CA ALA A 90 5.93 4.92 -1.89
C ALA A 90 5.20 4.79 -0.54
N PRO A 91 4.40 3.74 -0.31
CA PRO A 91 3.82 3.48 1.01
C PRO A 91 4.90 3.01 1.97
N GLY A 92 4.87 3.48 3.22
CA GLY A 92 5.80 3.02 4.26
C GLY A 92 5.48 1.60 4.72
N LYS A 93 4.21 1.35 5.07
CA LYS A 93 3.66 0.04 5.39
C LYS A 93 2.33 -0.11 4.67
N ALA A 94 2.12 -1.25 4.04
CA ALA A 94 0.88 -1.57 3.36
C ALA A 94 0.35 -2.94 3.83
N SER A 95 -0.96 -3.07 3.97
CA SER A 95 -1.63 -4.33 4.31
C SER A 95 -1.75 -5.27 3.11
N VAL A 96 -1.58 -4.74 1.91
CA VAL A 96 -1.62 -5.47 0.63
C VAL A 96 -0.30 -5.31 -0.13
N ALA A 97 -0.06 -6.20 -1.09
CA ALA A 97 1.10 -6.08 -1.96
C ALA A 97 0.97 -4.82 -2.84
N ARG A 98 1.90 -3.89 -2.70
CA ARG A 98 1.98 -2.66 -3.49
C ARG A 98 3.35 -2.53 -4.15
N PRO A 99 3.43 -1.82 -5.30
CA PRO A 99 4.71 -1.46 -5.89
C PRO A 99 5.57 -0.66 -4.91
N LYS A 100 6.90 -0.79 -5.05
CA LYS A 100 7.87 -0.01 -4.27
C LYS A 100 7.55 1.47 -4.27
N HIS A 101 7.19 1.99 -5.43
CA HIS A 101 6.70 3.35 -5.64
C HIS A 101 5.85 3.44 -6.92
N GLU A 102 5.08 4.48 -7.05
CA GLU A 102 4.23 4.75 -8.19
C GLU A 102 4.31 6.21 -8.62
N LEU A 103 4.42 6.45 -9.94
CA LEU A 103 4.37 7.81 -10.50
C LEU A 103 2.98 8.42 -10.25
N LYS A 104 2.95 9.56 -9.57
CA LYS A 104 1.72 10.29 -9.24
C LYS A 104 1.64 11.69 -9.84
N GLY A 105 2.77 12.20 -10.32
CA GLY A 105 2.81 13.48 -11.02
C GLY A 105 4.06 13.65 -11.85
N PHE A 106 3.97 14.45 -12.88
CA PHE A 106 5.13 14.88 -13.66
C PHE A 106 4.90 16.28 -14.24
N ARG A 107 6.00 17.00 -14.46
CA ARG A 107 5.97 18.33 -15.10
C ARG A 107 7.23 18.53 -15.92
N LYS A 108 7.05 18.87 -17.20
CA LYS A 108 8.15 19.29 -18.06
C LYS A 108 8.37 20.79 -17.87
N VAL A 109 9.62 21.18 -17.54
CA VAL A 109 10.04 22.57 -17.36
C VAL A 109 11.12 22.88 -18.39
N PHE A 110 11.04 24.04 -19.01
CA PHE A 110 12.08 24.58 -19.86
C PHE A 110 12.82 25.66 -19.08
N LEU A 111 14.16 25.54 -19.00
CA LEU A 111 15.02 26.47 -18.30
C LEU A 111 16.17 26.90 -19.20
N LYS A 112 16.49 28.19 -19.14
CA LYS A 112 17.70 28.71 -19.75
C LYS A 112 18.94 28.19 -19.01
N ALA A 113 20.09 28.31 -19.64
CA ALA A 113 21.38 28.01 -19.02
C ALA A 113 21.51 28.72 -17.67
N GLY A 114 21.75 27.97 -16.60
CA GLY A 114 21.89 28.48 -15.21
C GLY A 114 20.58 28.94 -14.55
N GLU A 115 19.43 28.81 -15.21
CA GLU A 115 18.13 29.22 -14.63
C GLU A 115 17.60 28.19 -13.65
N SER A 116 16.93 28.66 -12.60
CA SER A 116 16.20 27.87 -11.63
C SER A 116 14.73 28.23 -11.63
N ALA A 117 13.86 27.25 -11.39
CA ALA A 117 12.43 27.46 -11.20
C ALA A 117 11.91 26.57 -10.07
N GLU A 118 10.99 27.12 -9.28
CA GLU A 118 10.19 26.31 -8.36
C GLU A 118 9.05 25.65 -9.13
N ILE A 119 8.83 24.38 -8.83
CA ILE A 119 7.70 23.59 -9.34
C ILE A 119 6.91 23.04 -8.17
N SER A 120 5.63 22.76 -8.42
CA SER A 120 4.76 22.19 -7.41
C SER A 120 3.80 21.17 -7.98
N PHE A 121 3.33 20.27 -7.12
CA PHE A 121 2.35 19.24 -7.40
C PHE A 121 1.36 19.14 -6.24
N ASP A 122 0.07 19.05 -6.58
CA ASP A 122 -0.97 18.72 -5.62
C ASP A 122 -1.23 17.23 -5.73
N LEU A 123 -1.02 16.50 -4.65
CA LEU A 123 -1.30 15.08 -4.52
C LEU A 123 -2.64 14.92 -3.82
N ASP A 124 -3.63 14.46 -4.55
CA ASP A 124 -4.95 14.13 -4.04
C ASP A 124 -4.96 12.77 -3.33
N GLU A 125 -6.09 12.36 -2.77
CA GLU A 125 -6.25 11.07 -2.09
C GLU A 125 -5.88 9.88 -2.98
N ARG A 126 -6.16 9.97 -4.29
CA ARG A 126 -5.83 8.94 -5.27
C ARG A 126 -4.34 8.72 -5.45
N ALA A 127 -3.52 9.72 -5.15
CA ALA A 127 -2.08 9.58 -5.19
C ALA A 127 -1.57 8.57 -4.13
N PHE A 128 -2.28 8.39 -3.04
CA PHE A 128 -1.91 7.54 -1.92
C PHE A 128 -2.70 6.24 -1.85
N ALA A 129 -3.86 6.19 -2.52
CA ALA A 129 -4.80 5.08 -2.48
C ALA A 129 -4.35 3.85 -3.29
N TYR A 130 -4.88 2.69 -2.90
CA TYR A 130 -4.96 1.50 -3.73
C TYR A 130 -6.43 1.07 -3.87
N TRP A 131 -6.73 0.27 -4.90
CA TRP A 131 -8.06 -0.33 -5.04
C TRP A 131 -8.18 -1.53 -4.11
N SER A 132 -9.16 -1.51 -3.24
CA SER A 132 -9.47 -2.61 -2.33
C SER A 132 -10.68 -3.38 -2.85
N GLU A 133 -10.49 -4.66 -3.18
CA GLU A 133 -11.59 -5.55 -3.56
C GLU A 133 -12.57 -5.78 -2.40
N LYS A 134 -12.08 -5.75 -1.15
CA LYS A 134 -12.95 -5.90 0.02
C LYS A 134 -13.90 -4.74 0.23
N PHE A 135 -13.46 -3.51 -0.09
CA PHE A 135 -14.30 -2.32 0.01
C PHE A 135 -15.03 -1.99 -1.29
N ASP A 136 -14.65 -2.66 -2.40
CA ASP A 136 -15.07 -2.29 -3.76
C ASP A 136 -14.87 -0.79 -4.03
N ASP A 137 -13.76 -0.24 -3.50
CA ASP A 137 -13.46 1.18 -3.53
C ASP A 137 -11.97 1.46 -3.34
N TRP A 138 -11.59 2.72 -3.57
CA TRP A 138 -10.25 3.24 -3.27
C TRP A 138 -10.07 3.40 -1.77
N HIS A 139 -8.93 2.93 -1.27
CA HIS A 139 -8.60 2.94 0.15
C HIS A 139 -7.23 3.59 0.39
N VAL A 140 -7.19 4.53 1.35
CA VAL A 140 -5.96 5.15 1.83
C VAL A 140 -5.70 4.66 3.25
N GLU A 141 -4.59 3.95 3.44
CA GLU A 141 -4.15 3.52 4.76
C GLU A 141 -3.54 4.67 5.54
N ALA A 142 -3.79 4.70 6.85
CA ALA A 142 -3.09 5.63 7.74
C ALA A 142 -1.61 5.25 7.86
N GLY A 143 -0.73 6.24 7.90
CA GLY A 143 0.69 6.01 8.09
C GLY A 143 1.60 6.92 7.29
N GLU A 144 2.87 6.57 7.26
CA GLU A 144 3.90 7.31 6.54
C GLU A 144 3.93 6.93 5.07
N TYR A 145 4.06 7.94 4.23
CA TYR A 145 4.31 7.81 2.80
C TYR A 145 5.57 8.59 2.44
N THR A 146 6.42 7.99 1.65
CA THR A 146 7.59 8.65 1.08
C THR A 146 7.23 9.24 -0.28
N VAL A 147 7.47 10.52 -0.44
CA VAL A 147 7.35 11.23 -1.71
C VAL A 147 8.75 11.41 -2.26
N GLU A 148 8.96 10.88 -3.46
CA GLU A 148 10.24 10.86 -4.15
C GLU A 148 10.16 11.77 -5.37
N VAL A 149 11.15 12.63 -5.57
CA VAL A 149 11.22 13.55 -6.71
C VAL A 149 12.51 13.30 -7.48
N GLY A 150 12.39 13.12 -8.78
CA GLY A 150 13.53 12.80 -9.63
C GLY A 150 13.25 12.98 -11.11
N THR A 151 14.15 12.47 -11.96
CA THR A 151 14.07 12.54 -13.44
C THR A 151 13.68 11.20 -14.05
N ALA A 152 13.82 10.12 -13.31
CA ALA A 152 13.42 8.76 -13.70
C ALA A 152 13.09 7.93 -12.45
N SER A 153 12.47 6.77 -12.63
CA SER A 153 12.06 5.90 -11.50
C SER A 153 13.24 5.42 -10.64
N ARG A 154 14.46 5.41 -11.18
CA ARG A 154 15.69 5.06 -10.47
C ARG A 154 16.69 6.22 -10.35
N ASP A 155 16.28 7.40 -10.77
CA ASP A 155 17.07 8.62 -10.63
C ASP A 155 16.30 9.61 -9.74
N ILE A 156 16.25 9.27 -8.45
CA ILE A 156 15.58 10.04 -7.41
C ILE A 156 16.58 11.02 -6.82
N ALA A 157 16.34 12.30 -7.01
CA ALA A 157 17.20 13.37 -6.53
C ALA A 157 16.96 13.69 -5.05
N ALA A 158 15.72 13.62 -4.58
CA ALA A 158 15.37 13.93 -3.20
C ALA A 158 14.09 13.20 -2.76
N VAL A 159 13.97 13.03 -1.45
CA VAL A 159 12.82 12.37 -0.80
C VAL A 159 12.33 13.20 0.38
N ALA A 160 11.04 13.13 0.65
CA ALA A 160 10.41 13.68 1.85
C ALA A 160 9.31 12.73 2.33
N VAL A 161 8.97 12.80 3.62
CA VAL A 161 7.96 11.92 4.23
C VAL A 161 6.75 12.75 4.64
N VAL A 162 5.56 12.19 4.42
CA VAL A 162 4.30 12.73 4.92
C VAL A 162 3.53 11.65 5.66
N THR A 163 2.92 12.00 6.79
CA THR A 163 2.04 11.09 7.54
C THR A 163 0.59 11.44 7.25
N LEU A 164 -0.18 10.46 6.78
CA LEU A 164 -1.60 10.61 6.46
C LEU A 164 -2.48 9.94 7.51
N ASP A 165 -3.72 10.42 7.63
CA ASP A 165 -4.67 9.93 8.62
C ASP A 165 -5.37 8.64 8.18
N GLY A 166 -5.32 8.32 6.88
CA GLY A 166 -6.13 7.27 6.27
C GLY A 166 -7.58 7.71 6.06
N ASP A 167 -8.36 6.89 5.38
CA ASP A 167 -9.78 7.19 5.12
C ASP A 167 -10.71 6.67 6.23
N GLY A 168 -10.15 6.05 7.27
CA GLY A 168 -10.89 5.51 8.41
C GLY A 168 -11.70 4.24 8.12
N LYS A 169 -11.63 3.72 6.89
CA LYS A 169 -12.26 2.45 6.55
C LYS A 169 -11.54 1.32 7.29
N ALA A 170 -12.25 0.63 8.16
CA ALA A 170 -11.81 -0.63 8.72
C ALA A 170 -12.26 -1.77 7.80
N LEU A 171 -11.40 -2.76 7.58
CA LEU A 171 -11.83 -3.98 6.91
C LEU A 171 -12.88 -4.66 7.80
N PRO A 172 -14.09 -4.96 7.28
CA PRO A 172 -15.04 -5.71 8.06
C PRO A 172 -14.41 -7.05 8.43
N LEU A 173 -14.47 -7.38 9.71
CA LEU A 173 -14.00 -8.67 10.19
C LEU A 173 -14.94 -9.77 9.70
N ASP A 174 -14.36 -10.84 9.19
CA ASP A 174 -15.07 -12.00 8.68
C ASP A 174 -14.45 -13.31 9.20
N GLU A 175 -14.96 -14.45 8.73
CA GLU A 175 -14.45 -15.76 9.12
C GLU A 175 -13.01 -16.05 8.64
N TRP A 176 -12.53 -15.31 7.63
CA TRP A 176 -11.17 -15.41 7.10
C TRP A 176 -10.19 -14.49 7.80
N SER A 177 -10.71 -13.50 8.54
CA SER A 177 -9.88 -12.61 9.34
C SER A 177 -9.17 -13.40 10.44
N THR A 178 -7.88 -13.15 10.59
CA THR A 178 -7.07 -13.81 11.61
C THR A 178 -7.48 -13.37 13.02
N PHE A 179 -7.24 -14.22 14.00
CA PHE A 179 -7.50 -13.87 15.40
C PHE A 179 -6.69 -12.63 15.83
N GLY A 180 -5.55 -12.38 15.20
CA GLY A 180 -4.77 -11.16 15.38
C GLY A 180 -5.48 -9.92 14.85
N GLU A 181 -6.05 -9.97 13.64
CA GLU A 181 -6.85 -8.87 13.07
C GLU A 181 -8.06 -8.58 13.94
N TRP A 182 -8.75 -9.62 14.44
CA TRP A 182 -9.83 -9.47 15.43
C TRP A 182 -9.36 -8.79 16.71
N ALA A 183 -8.17 -9.15 17.22
CA ALA A 183 -7.63 -8.58 18.45
C ALA A 183 -7.13 -7.14 18.29
N ASP A 184 -6.71 -6.75 17.09
CA ASP A 184 -6.19 -5.41 16.79
C ASP A 184 -7.31 -4.44 16.36
N ASP A 185 -8.49 -4.95 15.97
CA ASP A 185 -9.67 -4.13 15.62
C ASP A 185 -10.38 -3.57 16.87
N PRO A 186 -10.84 -2.31 16.87
CA PRO A 186 -11.51 -1.69 18.03
C PRO A 186 -12.80 -2.40 18.50
N VAL A 187 -13.53 -3.02 17.58
CA VAL A 187 -14.74 -3.80 17.90
C VAL A 187 -14.36 -5.25 18.18
N GLY A 188 -13.54 -5.83 17.31
CA GLY A 188 -13.07 -7.20 17.40
C GLY A 188 -12.36 -7.50 18.72
N SER A 189 -11.53 -6.57 19.21
CA SER A 189 -10.82 -6.73 20.50
C SER A 189 -11.76 -6.95 21.69
N LYS A 190 -12.92 -6.29 21.68
CA LYS A 190 -13.95 -6.47 22.73
C LYS A 190 -14.60 -7.85 22.63
N ILE A 191 -14.84 -8.30 21.39
CA ILE A 191 -15.42 -9.63 21.13
C ILE A 191 -14.42 -10.72 21.55
N VAL A 192 -13.14 -10.56 21.21
CA VAL A 192 -12.07 -11.45 21.65
C VAL A 192 -12.01 -11.52 23.19
N ALA A 193 -12.08 -10.38 23.87
CA ALA A 193 -12.15 -10.36 25.34
C ALA A 193 -13.39 -11.09 25.88
N SER A 194 -14.54 -10.96 25.21
CA SER A 194 -15.76 -11.70 25.57
C SER A 194 -15.59 -13.22 25.37
N VAL A 195 -14.90 -13.66 24.32
CA VAL A 195 -14.61 -15.11 24.13
C VAL A 195 -13.84 -15.67 25.31
N TYR A 196 -12.82 -14.97 25.82
CA TYR A 196 -12.09 -15.42 27.00
C TYR A 196 -12.98 -15.43 28.27
N ALA A 197 -13.77 -14.37 28.48
CA ALA A 197 -14.68 -14.28 29.63
C ALA A 197 -15.76 -15.40 29.63
N GLU A 198 -16.35 -15.66 28.46
CA GLU A 198 -17.35 -16.73 28.30
C GLU A 198 -16.70 -18.12 28.44
N GLY A 199 -15.42 -18.28 28.04
CA GLY A 199 -14.64 -19.49 28.30
C GLY A 199 -14.40 -19.73 29.78
N GLU A 200 -14.03 -18.71 30.55
CA GLU A 200 -13.88 -18.78 32.02
C GLU A 200 -15.22 -19.06 32.72
N ALA A 201 -16.31 -18.50 32.23
CA ALA A 201 -17.66 -18.75 32.75
C ALA A 201 -18.20 -20.15 32.40
N GLY A 202 -17.53 -20.88 31.48
CA GLY A 202 -17.95 -22.22 31.05
C GLY A 202 -19.07 -22.22 29.99
N ASN A 203 -19.40 -21.08 29.41
CA ASN A 203 -20.41 -20.94 28.35
C ASN A 203 -19.81 -21.23 26.96
N LEU A 204 -18.50 -20.97 26.77
CA LEU A 204 -17.71 -21.31 25.62
C LEU A 204 -16.55 -22.24 25.99
N PRO A 205 -15.96 -22.95 25.03
CA PRO A 205 -14.70 -23.66 25.28
C PRO A 205 -13.58 -22.69 25.59
N GLN A 206 -12.81 -23.03 26.64
CA GLN A 206 -11.70 -22.18 27.06
C GLN A 206 -10.57 -22.21 26.05
N LEU A 207 -10.15 -21.02 25.57
CA LEU A 207 -8.97 -20.87 24.72
C LEU A 207 -7.70 -21.11 25.55
N PRO A 208 -6.69 -21.81 24.99
CA PRO A 208 -5.42 -21.95 25.67
C PRO A 208 -4.76 -20.60 25.87
N ASP A 209 -4.42 -20.29 27.13
CA ASP A 209 -3.86 -19.00 27.53
C ASP A 209 -2.36 -19.12 27.88
N ASN A 210 -1.54 -19.39 26.86
CA ASN A 210 -0.08 -19.31 26.97
C ASN A 210 0.51 -18.57 25.78
N ASP A 211 1.69 -17.98 25.95
CA ASP A 211 2.31 -17.09 24.96
C ASP A 211 2.51 -17.75 23.61
N MET A 212 2.89 -19.02 23.58
CA MET A 212 3.10 -19.77 22.32
C MET A 212 1.77 -19.93 21.57
N MET A 213 0.71 -20.29 22.25
CA MET A 213 -0.61 -20.49 21.66
C MET A 213 -1.23 -19.16 21.24
N ARG A 214 -1.07 -18.11 22.03
CA ARG A 214 -1.51 -16.76 21.64
C ARG A 214 -0.83 -16.30 20.35
N MET A 215 0.50 -16.52 20.21
CA MET A 215 1.23 -16.20 19.00
C MET A 215 0.74 -17.02 17.80
N PHE A 216 0.49 -18.31 18.00
CA PHE A 216 -0.02 -19.21 16.97
C PHE A 216 -1.43 -18.79 16.50
N LEU A 217 -2.34 -18.54 17.45
CA LEU A 217 -3.71 -18.12 17.17
C LEU A 217 -3.74 -16.78 16.41
N LYS A 218 -2.85 -15.84 16.73
CA LYS A 218 -2.79 -14.54 16.05
C LYS A 218 -2.66 -14.65 14.53
N SER A 219 -2.01 -15.68 14.02
CA SER A 219 -1.80 -15.86 12.58
C SER A 219 -2.87 -16.73 11.91
N MET A 220 -3.83 -17.25 12.66
CA MET A 220 -4.86 -18.16 12.14
C MET A 220 -6.18 -17.42 11.87
N PRO A 221 -6.81 -17.65 10.71
CA PRO A 221 -8.18 -17.23 10.47
C PRO A 221 -9.13 -17.93 11.46
N ILE A 222 -10.18 -17.22 11.91
CA ILE A 222 -11.11 -17.80 12.89
C ILE A 222 -11.88 -19.00 12.36
N ASN A 223 -12.08 -19.12 11.04
CA ASN A 223 -12.67 -20.32 10.43
C ASN A 223 -11.82 -21.58 10.58
N SER A 224 -10.57 -21.46 11.01
CA SER A 224 -9.68 -22.59 11.30
C SER A 224 -9.81 -23.12 12.74
N MET A 225 -10.54 -22.41 13.61
CA MET A 225 -10.78 -22.84 14.99
C MET A 225 -11.42 -24.22 15.13
N PRO A 226 -12.39 -24.62 14.24
CA PRO A 226 -12.95 -25.97 14.26
C PRO A 226 -11.89 -27.07 14.03
N MET A 227 -10.84 -26.79 13.27
CA MET A 227 -9.76 -27.77 13.05
C MET A 227 -8.93 -27.99 14.33
N LEU A 228 -8.80 -26.99 15.19
CA LEU A 228 -8.05 -27.06 16.44
C LEU A 228 -8.87 -27.65 17.60
N MET A 229 -10.15 -27.27 17.70
CA MET A 229 -10.99 -27.47 18.88
C MET A 229 -12.30 -28.20 18.56
N GLY A 230 -12.47 -28.71 17.34
CA GLY A 230 -13.69 -29.42 16.94
C GLY A 230 -14.94 -28.56 17.07
N ASP A 231 -16.00 -29.11 17.69
CA ASP A 231 -17.27 -28.39 17.85
C ASP A 231 -17.13 -27.16 18.78
N GLY A 232 -16.16 -27.18 19.69
CA GLY A 232 -15.83 -26.03 20.49
C GLY A 232 -15.31 -24.83 19.67
N GLY A 233 -14.46 -25.11 18.69
CA GLY A 233 -13.97 -24.11 17.76
C GLY A 233 -15.08 -23.53 16.88
N LYS A 234 -16.04 -24.36 16.45
CA LYS A 234 -17.23 -23.88 15.74
C LYS A 234 -18.06 -22.92 16.57
N ALA A 235 -18.24 -23.24 17.87
CA ALA A 235 -18.98 -22.37 18.78
C ALA A 235 -18.32 -21.02 18.98
N ILE A 236 -16.99 -20.98 19.12
CA ILE A 236 -16.22 -19.74 19.22
C ILE A 236 -16.35 -18.91 17.94
N THR A 237 -16.12 -19.52 16.77
CA THR A 237 -16.26 -18.83 15.47
C THR A 237 -17.65 -18.23 15.28
N ALA A 238 -18.69 -19.02 15.56
CA ALA A 238 -20.07 -18.58 15.44
C ALA A 238 -20.38 -17.43 16.41
N PHE A 239 -19.92 -17.50 17.66
CA PHE A 239 -20.07 -16.45 18.65
C PHE A 239 -19.44 -15.14 18.18
N MET A 240 -18.19 -15.19 17.68
CA MET A 240 -17.47 -13.99 17.24
C MET A 240 -18.20 -13.30 16.08
N LEU A 241 -18.62 -14.04 15.06
CA LEU A 241 -19.34 -13.49 13.91
C LEU A 241 -20.71 -12.92 14.29
N ASP A 242 -21.46 -13.60 15.19
CA ASP A 242 -22.77 -13.18 15.64
C ASP A 242 -22.71 -11.88 16.48
N GLU A 243 -21.73 -11.78 17.38
CA GLU A 243 -21.52 -10.56 18.17
C GLU A 243 -21.07 -9.39 17.28
N TYR A 244 -20.23 -9.63 16.27
CA TYR A 244 -19.81 -8.60 15.34
C TYR A 244 -20.98 -8.08 14.49
N ALA A 245 -21.82 -8.97 13.97
CA ALA A 245 -23.01 -8.61 13.21
C ALA A 245 -23.98 -7.74 14.04
N LYS A 246 -24.23 -8.10 15.30
CA LYS A 246 -25.10 -7.31 16.21
C LYS A 246 -24.58 -5.89 16.42
N ILE A 247 -23.25 -5.71 16.51
CA ILE A 247 -22.65 -4.37 16.69
C ILE A 247 -22.73 -3.58 15.39
N ALA A 248 -22.49 -4.21 14.24
CA ALA A 248 -22.58 -3.57 12.94
C ALA A 248 -24.01 -3.04 12.65
N GLU A 249 -25.04 -3.84 12.96
CA GLU A 249 -26.45 -3.43 12.80
C GLU A 249 -26.86 -2.25 13.71
N THR A 250 -26.15 -2.03 14.83
CA THR A 250 -26.46 -0.92 15.75
C THR A 250 -25.70 0.37 15.43
N ALA A 251 -24.76 0.33 14.46
CA ALA A 251 -23.93 1.46 14.07
C ALA A 251 -24.43 2.19 12.80
N GLU A 252 -25.42 1.63 12.08
CA GLU A 252 -26.17 2.27 10.99
C GLU A 252 -27.35 3.10 11.55
#